data_c0ba80fc3acd2750c9c09ce64a8bbd7c
#
_entry.id   c0ba80fc3acd2750c9c09ce64a8bbd7c
#
_cell.length_a   1.000
_cell.length_b   1.000
_cell.length_c   1.000
_cell.angle_alpha   90.00
_cell.angle_beta   90.00
_cell.angle_gamma   90.00
#
_symmetry.space_group_name_H-M   'P 1'
#
loop_
_entity.id
_entity.type
_entity.pdbx_description
1 polymer ?
#
loop_
_entity_poly.entity_id
_entity_poly.type
_entity_poly.pdbx_seq_one_letter_code
_entity_poly.pdbx_strand_id
1 'polypeptide(L)'
;ISVETPDEAIGPIILPLLGTHQLANVATVVTALLTFRDTCSVPVAAEAIKRGLAAVHWPARLQVVEHEPPVLVDGAHNPPAAVALARALHEVAPKQPVGLVSSFLSDKDAAGFLRELAGSVRKLWLVPLANERAMTMADMLTAARVAHVAAESTPNLAAALSEAKAWARGQKG
;
A
#
# COMPACT_ATOMS: atom_id res chain seq x y z
N ILE A 1 11.80 15.50 1.98
CA ILE A 1 11.48 15.60 3.41
C ILE A 1 12.72 16.04 4.20
N SER A 2 12.51 16.59 5.39
CA SER A 2 13.53 16.79 6.41
C SER A 2 13.00 16.30 7.74
N VAL A 3 13.88 15.79 8.60
CA VAL A 3 13.55 15.36 9.95
C VAL A 3 14.29 16.29 10.91
N GLU A 4 13.53 17.00 11.71
CA GLU A 4 14.08 17.88 12.76
C GLU A 4 14.06 17.14 14.09
N THR A 5 15.18 17.20 14.79
CA THR A 5 15.35 16.66 16.14
C THR A 5 15.81 17.80 17.07
N PRO A 6 15.77 17.62 18.40
CA PRO A 6 16.27 18.66 19.31
C PRO A 6 17.72 19.07 19.06
N ASP A 7 18.56 18.17 18.57
CA ASP A 7 20.00 18.36 18.46
C ASP A 7 20.47 18.63 17.03
N GLU A 8 19.75 18.16 16.02
CA GLU A 8 20.18 18.25 14.63
C GLU A 8 19.01 18.17 13.63
N ALA A 9 19.20 18.68 12.41
CA ALA A 9 18.30 18.52 11.29
C ALA A 9 18.90 17.54 10.27
N ILE A 10 18.13 16.51 9.90
CA ILE A 10 18.54 15.49 8.93
C ILE A 10 17.75 15.69 7.65
N GLY A 11 18.38 16.18 6.60
CA GLY A 11 17.73 16.46 5.32
C GLY A 11 18.50 17.50 4.50
N PRO A 12 17.97 17.89 3.33
CA PRO A 12 16.80 17.31 2.67
C PRO A 12 17.02 15.88 2.18
N ILE A 13 15.95 15.07 2.14
CA ILE A 13 15.96 13.67 1.70
C ILE A 13 14.87 13.48 0.65
N ILE A 14 15.18 12.84 -0.48
CA ILE A 14 14.20 12.34 -1.41
C ILE A 14 13.90 10.89 -1.00
N LEU A 15 12.72 10.69 -0.40
CA LEU A 15 12.29 9.37 0.02
C LEU A 15 11.64 8.64 -1.16
N PRO A 16 12.13 7.45 -1.58
CA PRO A 16 11.58 6.73 -2.73
C PRO A 16 10.35 5.87 -2.39
N LEU A 17 9.62 6.22 -1.33
CA LEU A 17 8.38 5.55 -0.90
C LEU A 17 7.20 6.52 -1.04
N LEU A 18 6.11 6.04 -1.64
CA LEU A 18 4.89 6.84 -1.84
C LEU A 18 3.99 6.81 -0.60
N GLY A 19 3.21 7.89 -0.45
CA GLY A 19 2.19 8.05 0.59
C GLY A 19 2.72 8.75 1.85
N THR A 20 1.92 9.71 2.34
CA THR A 20 2.27 10.54 3.52
C THR A 20 2.43 9.73 4.81
N HIS A 21 1.81 8.53 4.90
CA HIS A 21 2.01 7.62 6.04
C HIS A 21 3.47 7.16 6.20
N GLN A 22 4.29 7.24 5.15
CA GLN A 22 5.72 6.93 5.23
C GLN A 22 6.50 7.96 6.05
N LEU A 23 5.97 9.17 6.22
CA LEU A 23 6.61 10.19 7.07
C LEU A 23 6.65 9.76 8.55
N ALA A 24 5.56 9.15 9.03
CA ALA A 24 5.54 8.60 10.40
C ALA A 24 6.51 7.42 10.55
N ASN A 25 6.63 6.57 9.53
CA ASN A 25 7.61 5.47 9.52
C ASN A 25 9.05 6.02 9.55
N VAL A 26 9.35 7.04 8.75
CA VAL A 26 10.66 7.70 8.77
C VAL A 26 10.96 8.31 10.14
N ALA A 27 10.00 9.04 10.73
CA ALA A 27 10.18 9.60 12.07
C ALA A 27 10.49 8.52 13.10
N THR A 28 9.77 7.40 13.06
CA THR A 28 10.01 6.25 13.95
C THR A 28 11.41 5.65 13.76
N VAL A 29 11.83 5.45 12.50
CA VAL A 29 13.17 4.90 12.19
C VAL A 29 14.27 5.84 12.66
N VAL A 30 14.14 7.13 12.38
CA VAL A 30 15.15 8.13 12.82
C VAL A 30 15.22 8.18 14.34
N THR A 31 14.08 8.25 15.04
CA THR A 31 14.06 8.24 16.51
C THR A 31 14.71 6.97 17.07
N ALA A 32 14.40 5.80 16.50
CA ALA A 32 14.99 4.55 16.94
C ALA A 32 16.52 4.53 16.74
N LEU A 33 17.01 5.02 15.59
CA LEU A 33 18.45 5.08 15.30
C LEU A 33 19.19 6.06 16.22
N LEU A 34 18.61 7.22 16.50
CA LEU A 34 19.20 8.20 17.42
C LEU A 34 19.21 7.67 18.85
N THR A 35 18.12 7.07 19.31
CA THR A 35 18.05 6.41 20.61
C THR A 35 19.09 5.29 20.74
N PHE A 36 19.23 4.47 19.68
CA PHE A 36 20.24 3.41 19.65
C PHE A 36 21.66 3.99 19.70
N ARG A 37 21.96 5.04 18.92
CA ARG A 37 23.22 5.77 18.96
C ARG A 37 23.58 6.19 20.38
N ASP A 38 22.63 6.82 21.05
CA ASP A 38 22.88 7.43 22.37
C ASP A 38 22.94 6.38 23.49
N THR A 39 22.10 5.33 23.41
CA THR A 39 22.02 4.28 24.43
C THR A 39 23.17 3.27 24.32
N CYS A 40 23.54 2.90 23.08
CA CYS A 40 24.56 1.86 22.84
C CYS A 40 25.94 2.44 22.51
N SER A 41 26.09 3.77 22.48
CA SER A 41 27.34 4.47 22.10
C SER A 41 27.87 4.02 20.72
N VAL A 42 26.96 3.71 19.78
CA VAL A 42 27.30 3.34 18.41
C VAL A 42 27.26 4.58 17.54
N PRO A 43 28.33 4.91 16.79
CA PRO A 43 28.33 6.10 15.97
C PRO A 43 27.36 5.94 14.78
N VAL A 44 26.29 6.75 14.76
CA VAL A 44 25.35 6.86 13.65
C VAL A 44 25.32 8.30 13.19
N ALA A 45 26.00 8.59 12.08
CA ALA A 45 26.07 9.95 11.54
C ALA A 45 24.75 10.30 10.81
N ALA A 46 24.33 11.57 10.91
CA ALA A 46 23.15 12.08 10.20
C ALA A 46 23.21 11.81 8.68
N GLU A 47 24.38 11.94 8.08
CA GLU A 47 24.59 11.68 6.66
C GLU A 47 24.42 10.18 6.30
N ALA A 48 24.71 9.26 7.24
CA ALA A 48 24.44 7.83 7.04
C ALA A 48 22.93 7.55 7.06
N ILE A 49 22.19 8.16 7.98
CA ILE A 49 20.72 8.08 8.04
C ILE A 49 20.12 8.63 6.74
N LYS A 50 20.55 9.80 6.29
CA LYS A 50 20.09 10.43 5.05
C LYS A 50 20.31 9.54 3.84
N ARG A 51 21.52 8.98 3.66
CA ARG A 51 21.80 8.06 2.57
C ARG A 51 20.97 6.78 2.65
N GLY A 52 20.79 6.21 3.85
CA GLY A 52 19.98 5.02 4.07
C GLY A 52 18.52 5.24 3.70
N LEU A 53 17.93 6.37 4.11
CA LEU A 53 16.56 6.73 3.77
C LEU A 53 16.37 7.01 2.28
N ALA A 54 17.34 7.64 1.62
CA ALA A 54 17.29 7.90 0.19
C ALA A 54 17.49 6.62 -0.67
N ALA A 55 18.12 5.59 -0.11
CA ALA A 55 18.39 4.32 -0.79
C ALA A 55 17.39 3.21 -0.43
N VAL A 56 16.36 3.52 0.39
CA VAL A 56 15.43 2.49 0.84
C VAL A 56 14.67 1.89 -0.34
N HIS A 57 14.67 0.56 -0.41
CA HIS A 57 13.85 -0.21 -1.33
C HIS A 57 12.99 -1.18 -0.54
N TRP A 58 11.67 -0.98 -0.57
CA TRP A 58 10.72 -1.82 0.15
C TRP A 58 9.61 -2.27 -0.79
N PRO A 59 9.69 -3.47 -1.33
CA PRO A 59 8.68 -3.99 -2.24
C PRO A 59 7.27 -4.01 -1.62
N ALA A 60 6.26 -3.85 -2.45
CA ALA A 60 4.85 -3.84 -2.05
C ALA A 60 4.51 -2.79 -0.98
N ARG A 61 5.10 -1.60 -1.08
CA ARG A 61 4.70 -0.41 -0.33
C ARG A 61 4.31 0.69 -1.31
N LEU A 62 3.09 0.64 -1.82
CA LEU A 62 2.56 1.50 -2.88
C LEU A 62 3.54 1.58 -4.08
N GLN A 63 4.14 0.44 -4.40
CA GLN A 63 5.16 0.31 -5.44
C GLN A 63 4.53 0.41 -6.82
N VAL A 64 4.99 1.34 -7.63
CA VAL A 64 4.62 1.40 -9.06
C VAL A 64 5.40 0.32 -9.81
N VAL A 65 4.70 -0.62 -10.42
CA VAL A 65 5.30 -1.72 -11.21
C VAL A 65 5.07 -1.56 -12.72
N GLU A 66 4.06 -0.80 -13.10
CA GLU A 66 3.81 -0.40 -14.50
C GLU A 66 3.29 1.03 -14.53
N HIS A 67 3.50 1.72 -15.65
CA HIS A 67 3.10 3.12 -15.82
C HIS A 67 1.91 3.31 -16.76
N GLU A 68 1.63 2.37 -17.68
CA GLU A 68 0.53 2.49 -18.66
C GLU A 68 -0.24 1.18 -18.89
N PRO A 69 -1.41 1.02 -18.29
CA PRO A 69 -1.98 1.86 -17.23
C PRO A 69 -1.13 1.75 -15.95
N PRO A 70 -1.20 2.72 -15.04
CA PRO A 70 -0.48 2.62 -13.78
C PRO A 70 -0.94 1.39 -12.99
N VAL A 71 0.03 0.57 -12.57
CA VAL A 71 -0.20 -0.59 -11.68
C VAL A 71 0.62 -0.39 -10.42
N LEU A 72 -0.07 -0.37 -9.28
CA LEU A 72 0.55 -0.26 -7.97
C LEU A 72 0.38 -1.57 -7.20
N VAL A 73 1.41 -1.92 -6.44
CA VAL A 73 1.37 -3.07 -5.53
C VAL A 73 1.54 -2.59 -4.10
N ASP A 74 0.66 -3.03 -3.22
CA ASP A 74 0.70 -2.70 -1.80
C ASP A 74 0.44 -3.93 -0.92
N GLY A 75 1.03 -3.95 0.27
CA GLY A 75 0.91 -5.03 1.25
C GLY A 75 -0.21 -4.82 2.28
N ALA A 76 -1.10 -3.85 2.10
CA ALA A 76 -2.25 -3.64 2.98
C ALA A 76 -3.15 -4.88 3.02
N HIS A 77 -3.50 -5.34 4.22
CA HIS A 77 -4.26 -6.59 4.41
C HIS A 77 -5.18 -6.56 5.64
N ASN A 78 -5.38 -5.39 6.25
CA ASN A 78 -6.28 -5.17 7.37
C ASN A 78 -6.92 -3.79 7.28
N PRO A 79 -8.04 -3.50 7.99
CA PRO A 79 -8.75 -2.23 7.90
C PRO A 79 -7.89 -0.98 8.19
N PRO A 80 -7.02 -0.94 9.22
CA PRO A 80 -6.14 0.21 9.43
C PRO A 80 -5.20 0.49 8.27
N ALA A 81 -4.64 -0.56 7.65
CA ALA A 81 -3.80 -0.41 6.46
C ALA A 81 -4.61 0.04 5.24
N ALA A 82 -5.87 -0.39 5.12
CA ALA A 82 -6.77 0.07 4.06
C ALA A 82 -7.05 1.57 4.17
N VAL A 83 -7.21 2.11 5.37
CA VAL A 83 -7.36 3.57 5.60
C VAL A 83 -6.13 4.33 5.07
N ALA A 84 -4.93 3.84 5.39
CA ALA A 84 -3.69 4.45 4.89
C ALA A 84 -3.58 4.36 3.37
N LEU A 85 -3.92 3.20 2.80
CA LEU A 85 -3.95 2.98 1.35
C LEU A 85 -4.96 3.89 0.65
N ALA A 86 -6.19 4.04 1.19
CA ALA A 86 -7.21 4.93 0.63
C ALA A 86 -6.72 6.39 0.56
N ARG A 87 -6.07 6.87 1.61
CA ARG A 87 -5.46 8.21 1.64
C ARG A 87 -4.37 8.35 0.59
N ALA A 88 -3.46 7.37 0.54
CA ALA A 88 -2.37 7.39 -0.43
C ALA A 88 -2.88 7.32 -1.88
N LEU A 89 -3.90 6.52 -2.18
CA LEU A 89 -4.56 6.50 -3.49
C LEU A 89 -5.15 7.86 -3.86
N HIS A 90 -5.76 8.55 -2.89
CA HIS A 90 -6.28 9.89 -3.12
C HIS A 90 -5.17 10.92 -3.43
N GLU A 91 -3.98 10.75 -2.84
CA GLU A 91 -2.80 11.61 -3.09
C GLU A 91 -2.17 11.34 -4.47
N VAL A 92 -1.97 10.06 -4.83
CA VAL A 92 -1.24 9.67 -6.05
C VAL A 92 -2.12 9.59 -7.30
N ALA A 93 -3.42 9.37 -7.13
CA ALA A 93 -4.39 9.24 -8.22
C ALA A 93 -5.69 10.01 -7.93
N PRO A 94 -5.61 11.34 -7.70
CA PRO A 94 -6.78 12.14 -7.34
C PRO A 94 -7.83 12.06 -8.44
N LYS A 95 -9.07 11.70 -8.04
CA LYS A 95 -10.24 11.58 -8.94
C LYS A 95 -10.13 10.50 -10.03
N GLN A 96 -9.08 9.70 -10.04
CA GLN A 96 -8.96 8.58 -10.98
C GLN A 96 -9.77 7.38 -10.47
N PRO A 97 -10.50 6.66 -11.34
CA PRO A 97 -11.15 5.42 -10.95
C PRO A 97 -10.09 4.34 -10.68
N VAL A 98 -10.15 3.71 -9.52
CA VAL A 98 -9.22 2.65 -9.12
C VAL A 98 -9.88 1.29 -9.29
N GLY A 99 -9.20 0.38 -10.01
CA GLY A 99 -9.48 -1.04 -10.02
C GLY A 99 -8.61 -1.77 -9.00
N LEU A 100 -9.19 -2.65 -8.20
CA LEU A 100 -8.48 -3.44 -7.21
C LEU A 100 -8.44 -4.91 -7.62
N VAL A 101 -7.26 -5.53 -7.61
CA VAL A 101 -7.09 -6.98 -7.67
C VAL A 101 -6.66 -7.44 -6.29
N SER A 102 -7.42 -8.34 -5.67
CA SER A 102 -7.13 -8.76 -4.30
C SER A 102 -7.54 -10.20 -4.02
N SER A 103 -6.97 -10.72 -2.94
CA SER A 103 -7.36 -11.97 -2.31
C SER A 103 -7.18 -11.85 -0.80
N PHE A 104 -7.82 -12.72 -0.03
CA PHE A 104 -7.80 -12.66 1.43
C PHE A 104 -7.52 -14.02 2.05
N LEU A 105 -6.89 -14.00 3.21
CA LEU A 105 -6.83 -15.16 4.10
C LEU A 105 -8.06 -15.18 5.00
N SER A 106 -8.47 -16.36 5.42
CA SER A 106 -9.69 -16.58 6.23
C SER A 106 -9.69 -15.90 7.61
N ASP A 107 -8.50 -15.59 8.12
CA ASP A 107 -8.31 -14.89 9.40
C ASP A 107 -8.35 -13.36 9.27
N LYS A 108 -8.59 -12.81 8.07
CA LYS A 108 -8.61 -11.37 7.83
C LYS A 108 -10.03 -10.82 7.74
N ASP A 109 -10.21 -9.60 8.21
CA ASP A 109 -11.45 -8.84 8.03
C ASP A 109 -11.50 -8.22 6.62
N ALA A 110 -11.87 -9.06 5.65
CA ALA A 110 -11.99 -8.64 4.25
C ALA A 110 -13.08 -7.58 4.05
N ALA A 111 -14.22 -7.70 4.76
CA ALA A 111 -15.32 -6.74 4.64
C ALA A 111 -14.93 -5.37 5.21
N GLY A 112 -14.27 -5.34 6.36
CA GLY A 112 -13.73 -4.11 6.94
C GLY A 112 -12.69 -3.46 6.05
N PHE A 113 -11.74 -4.25 5.51
CA PHE A 113 -10.73 -3.78 4.55
C PHE A 113 -11.38 -3.13 3.31
N LEU A 114 -12.33 -3.82 2.68
CA LEU A 114 -13.00 -3.34 1.47
C LEU A 114 -13.88 -2.11 1.75
N ARG A 115 -14.51 -2.02 2.92
CA ARG A 115 -15.32 -0.87 3.32
C ARG A 115 -14.49 0.42 3.37
N GLU A 116 -13.27 0.36 3.89
CA GLU A 116 -12.36 1.51 3.92
C GLU A 116 -11.93 1.97 2.53
N LEU A 117 -11.91 1.06 1.54
CA LEU A 117 -11.55 1.34 0.16
C LEU A 117 -12.74 1.65 -0.75
N ALA A 118 -13.99 1.47 -0.30
CA ALA A 118 -15.18 1.59 -1.13
C ALA A 118 -15.34 2.98 -1.79
N GLY A 119 -14.83 4.05 -1.16
CA GLY A 119 -14.82 5.40 -1.74
C GLY A 119 -13.81 5.60 -2.87
N SER A 120 -12.76 4.78 -2.93
CA SER A 120 -11.68 4.88 -3.92
C SER A 120 -11.79 3.82 -5.01
N VAL A 121 -12.23 2.60 -4.67
CA VAL A 121 -12.29 1.45 -5.57
C VAL A 121 -13.61 1.43 -6.33
N ARG A 122 -13.54 1.39 -7.66
CA ARG A 122 -14.71 1.30 -8.55
C ARG A 122 -15.04 -0.13 -8.97
N LYS A 123 -14.03 -0.98 -9.05
CA LYS A 123 -14.19 -2.39 -9.44
C LYS A 123 -13.14 -3.26 -8.73
N LEU A 124 -13.54 -4.46 -8.32
CA LEU A 124 -12.70 -5.43 -7.63
C LEU A 124 -12.68 -6.74 -8.41
N TRP A 125 -11.48 -7.25 -8.68
CA TRP A 125 -11.25 -8.60 -9.18
C TRP A 125 -10.71 -9.46 -8.05
N LEU A 126 -11.46 -10.49 -7.69
CA LEU A 126 -11.09 -11.45 -6.67
C LEU A 126 -10.39 -12.64 -7.29
N VAL A 127 -9.24 -13.00 -6.73
CA VAL A 127 -8.42 -14.12 -7.21
C VAL A 127 -8.28 -15.19 -6.15
N PRO A 128 -8.29 -16.49 -6.52
CA PRO A 128 -8.01 -17.55 -5.56
C PRO A 128 -6.53 -17.56 -5.16
N LEU A 129 -6.24 -17.92 -3.92
CA LEU A 129 -4.88 -18.18 -3.43
C LEU A 129 -4.67 -19.69 -3.28
N ALA A 130 -3.51 -20.18 -3.71
CA ALA A 130 -3.05 -21.54 -3.45
C ALA A 130 -2.47 -21.63 -2.03
N ASN A 131 -3.35 -21.52 -1.01
CA ASN A 131 -2.97 -21.52 0.40
C ASN A 131 -4.11 -22.14 1.22
N GLU A 132 -3.78 -22.99 2.19
CA GLU A 132 -4.78 -23.68 3.05
C GLU A 132 -5.60 -22.68 3.89
N ARG A 133 -5.05 -21.51 4.20
CA ARG A 133 -5.75 -20.46 4.92
C ARG A 133 -6.45 -19.45 4.00
N ALA A 134 -6.55 -19.74 2.70
CA ALA A 134 -7.23 -18.85 1.78
C ALA A 134 -8.72 -18.73 2.13
N MET A 135 -9.27 -17.53 2.09
CA MET A 135 -10.71 -17.30 2.16
C MET A 135 -11.36 -17.91 0.90
N THR A 136 -12.51 -18.54 1.06
CA THR A 136 -13.22 -19.07 -0.10
C THR A 136 -13.70 -17.95 -1.03
N MET A 137 -13.86 -18.24 -2.32
CA MET A 137 -14.38 -17.24 -3.27
C MET A 137 -15.78 -16.76 -2.88
N ALA A 138 -16.62 -17.65 -2.35
CA ALA A 138 -17.96 -17.31 -1.89
C ALA A 138 -17.93 -16.31 -0.71
N ASP A 139 -17.01 -16.50 0.23
CA ASP A 139 -16.85 -15.60 1.37
C ASP A 139 -16.27 -14.24 0.94
N MET A 140 -15.30 -14.23 0.00
CA MET A 140 -14.75 -13.00 -0.57
C MET A 140 -15.81 -12.19 -1.31
N LEU A 141 -16.66 -12.83 -2.13
CA LEU A 141 -17.79 -12.16 -2.80
C LEU A 141 -18.81 -11.63 -1.79
N THR A 142 -19.04 -12.37 -0.70
CA THR A 142 -19.92 -11.91 0.37
C THR A 142 -19.33 -10.69 1.09
N ALA A 143 -18.04 -10.70 1.40
CA ALA A 143 -17.35 -9.55 1.99
C ALA A 143 -17.43 -8.31 1.08
N ALA A 144 -17.23 -8.47 -0.22
CA ALA A 144 -17.35 -7.38 -1.19
C ALA A 144 -18.78 -6.80 -1.23
N ARG A 145 -19.80 -7.66 -1.19
CA ARG A 145 -21.22 -7.24 -1.13
C ARG A 145 -21.53 -6.45 0.14
N VAL A 146 -21.04 -6.93 1.30
CA VAL A 146 -21.21 -6.25 2.59
C VAL A 146 -20.51 -4.89 2.59
N ALA A 147 -19.39 -4.77 1.90
CA ALA A 147 -18.65 -3.52 1.75
C ALA A 147 -19.19 -2.60 0.63
N HIS A 148 -20.24 -3.01 -0.10
CA HIS A 148 -20.81 -2.30 -1.26
C HIS A 148 -19.79 -2.03 -2.38
N VAL A 149 -18.85 -2.95 -2.60
CA VAL A 149 -17.85 -2.89 -3.68
C VAL A 149 -18.26 -3.86 -4.79
N ALA A 150 -18.36 -3.36 -6.02
CA ALA A 150 -18.63 -4.21 -7.19
C ALA A 150 -17.46 -5.16 -7.44
N ALA A 151 -17.71 -6.48 -7.34
CA ALA A 151 -16.66 -7.49 -7.43
C ALA A 151 -17.00 -8.60 -8.43
N GLU A 152 -15.97 -9.09 -9.09
CA GLU A 152 -15.99 -10.24 -10.00
C GLU A 152 -14.93 -11.25 -9.56
N SER A 153 -15.22 -12.54 -9.73
CA SER A 153 -14.24 -13.60 -9.53
C SER A 153 -13.46 -13.86 -10.82
N THR A 154 -12.18 -14.12 -10.69
CA THR A 154 -11.30 -14.50 -11.80
C THR A 154 -10.57 -15.80 -11.51
N PRO A 155 -10.17 -16.57 -12.53
CA PRO A 155 -9.55 -17.87 -12.30
C PRO A 155 -8.13 -17.78 -11.68
N ASN A 156 -7.42 -16.69 -11.92
CA ASN A 156 -6.06 -16.49 -11.43
C ASN A 156 -5.62 -15.03 -11.55
N LEU A 157 -4.47 -14.71 -10.97
CA LEU A 157 -3.90 -13.36 -10.96
C LEU A 157 -3.62 -12.81 -12.37
N ALA A 158 -3.18 -13.65 -13.31
CA ALA A 158 -2.85 -13.20 -14.67
C ALA A 158 -4.11 -12.72 -15.40
N ALA A 159 -5.22 -13.48 -15.29
CA ALA A 159 -6.51 -13.10 -15.85
C ALA A 159 -7.01 -11.79 -15.20
N ALA A 160 -6.99 -11.72 -13.86
CA ALA A 160 -7.42 -10.53 -13.13
C ALA A 160 -6.64 -9.27 -13.55
N LEU A 161 -5.32 -9.36 -13.66
CA LEU A 161 -4.47 -8.24 -14.09
C LEU A 161 -4.76 -7.83 -15.54
N SER A 162 -4.96 -8.80 -16.43
CA SER A 162 -5.32 -8.52 -17.82
C SER A 162 -6.63 -7.76 -17.93
N GLU A 163 -7.68 -8.22 -17.24
CA GLU A 163 -9.00 -7.59 -17.21
C GLU A 163 -8.95 -6.21 -16.54
N ALA A 164 -8.25 -6.08 -15.40
CA ALA A 164 -8.11 -4.82 -14.69
C ALA A 164 -7.39 -3.76 -15.54
N LYS A 165 -6.32 -4.14 -16.24
CA LYS A 165 -5.60 -3.25 -17.15
C LYS A 165 -6.46 -2.85 -18.36
N ALA A 166 -7.22 -3.77 -18.94
CA ALA A 166 -8.15 -3.46 -20.03
C ALA A 166 -9.23 -2.48 -19.56
N TRP A 167 -9.80 -2.71 -18.40
CA TRP A 167 -10.76 -1.81 -17.78
C TRP A 167 -10.15 -0.42 -17.53
N ALA A 168 -8.96 -0.33 -16.95
CA ALA A 168 -8.29 0.92 -16.65
C ALA A 168 -8.00 1.76 -17.91
N ARG A 169 -7.62 1.10 -19.02
CA ARG A 169 -7.45 1.79 -20.32
C ARG A 169 -8.76 2.38 -20.83
N GLY A 170 -9.87 1.71 -20.61
CA GLY A 170 -11.21 2.21 -20.98
C GLY A 170 -11.72 3.38 -20.15
N GLN A 171 -11.08 3.70 -19.00
CA GLN A 171 -11.46 4.84 -18.16
C GLN A 171 -10.78 6.16 -18.57
N LYS A 172 -9.89 6.14 -19.55
CA LYS A 172 -9.17 7.33 -20.07
C LYS A 172 -9.97 8.11 -21.11
N GLY A 173 -11.31 8.00 -21.11
CA GLY A 173 -12.22 8.72 -22.01
C GLY A 173 -12.74 10.02 -21.41
#